data_3f16882c25fc24578aa103218f13eb37
#
_entry.id   3f16882c25fc24578aa103218f13eb37
#
_cell.length_a   1.000
_cell.length_b   1.000
_cell.length_c   1.000
_cell.angle_alpha   90.00
_cell.angle_beta   90.00
_cell.angle_gamma   90.00
#
_symmetry.space_group_name_H-M   'P 1'
#
loop_
_entity.id
_entity.type
_entity.pdbx_description
1 polymer ?
#
loop_
_entity_poly.entity_id
_entity_poly.type
_entity_poly.pdbx_seq_one_letter_code
_entity_poly.pdbx_strand_id
1 'polypeptide(L)'
;MKWEELSNLTPDNGAIKDLKELIIAEVFTDPVLEQFFTLMYNVKNGDKVGYVGEMSDVGWAGDKCNPEYKKATIDFLEKEWKIGSWTVPLEWCYKDLENTIAEYCLKKGTDIGDLTSTDYMDDIVYPALKDAMIKMMWRMVWFSDTDANLHSASGVFSTGTDLDLFKTTDGLWKHLFAIGTASAGQKTAIEANTQESTALQFSKLKEAGVAIGIFDSMLENADSRIVGLPGAAIYCTKSLADALTKDLKREYKEILTWEQVFGGLKVSEYNGVTIYQIPIWDRMIMQYQNGGTKLNLPHRAIFGSPREMLVGTPANQLISELDIFFERKERMNYIYSTGKLGTNIGQDDLFQLAY
;
A
#
# COMPACT_ATOMS: atom_id res chain seq x y z
N MET A 1 -26.41 3.45 -13.21
CA MET A 1 -26.43 2.99 -14.61
C MET A 1 -26.81 1.52 -14.58
N LYS A 2 -27.87 1.10 -15.26
CA LYS A 2 -28.29 -0.32 -15.28
C LYS A 2 -27.45 -1.04 -16.33
N TRP A 3 -27.05 -2.29 -16.04
CA TRP A 3 -26.27 -3.15 -16.94
C TRP A 3 -26.87 -3.36 -18.34
N GLU A 4 -28.17 -3.14 -18.49
CA GLU A 4 -28.89 -3.18 -19.77
C GLU A 4 -28.52 -2.03 -20.73
N GLU A 5 -27.94 -0.96 -20.26
CA GLU A 5 -27.53 0.17 -21.10
C GLU A 5 -26.13 0.00 -21.72
N LEU A 6 -25.31 -0.91 -21.16
CA LEU A 6 -23.97 -1.22 -21.67
C LEU A 6 -23.99 -2.19 -22.87
N SER A 7 -25.06 -3.00 -23.01
CA SER A 7 -25.17 -3.99 -24.09
C SER A 7 -25.40 -3.41 -25.49
N ASN A 8 -25.63 -2.11 -25.59
CA ASN A 8 -25.89 -1.42 -26.87
C ASN A 8 -24.72 -0.52 -27.33
N LEU A 9 -23.58 -0.55 -26.63
CA LEU A 9 -22.40 0.19 -27.05
C LEU A 9 -21.65 -0.60 -28.13
N THR A 10 -21.82 -0.19 -29.39
CA THR A 10 -20.87 -0.57 -30.45
C THR A 10 -19.48 -0.11 -30.02
N PRO A 11 -18.41 -0.90 -30.25
CA PRO A 11 -17.06 -0.55 -29.85
C PRO A 11 -16.54 0.60 -30.73
N ASP A 12 -16.89 1.79 -30.32
CA ASP A 12 -16.28 3.02 -30.80
C ASP A 12 -15.15 3.40 -29.82
N ASN A 13 -14.14 4.11 -30.30
CA ASN A 13 -13.05 4.64 -29.47
C ASN A 13 -13.56 5.38 -28.20
N GLY A 14 -14.83 5.78 -28.21
CA GLY A 14 -15.54 6.33 -27.04
C GLY A 14 -15.70 5.31 -25.89
N ALA A 15 -16.13 4.08 -26.18
CA ALA A 15 -16.38 3.07 -25.15
C ALA A 15 -15.09 2.64 -24.41
N ILE A 16 -13.97 2.55 -25.13
CA ILE A 16 -12.65 2.27 -24.54
C ILE A 16 -12.19 3.44 -23.65
N LYS A 17 -12.47 4.66 -24.08
CA LYS A 17 -12.16 5.86 -23.29
C LYS A 17 -12.98 5.92 -21.99
N ASP A 18 -14.27 5.63 -22.10
CA ASP A 18 -15.18 5.62 -20.94
C ASP A 18 -14.79 4.49 -19.96
N LEU A 19 -14.36 3.33 -20.46
CA LEU A 19 -13.85 2.24 -19.64
C LEU A 19 -12.54 2.62 -18.94
N LYS A 20 -11.63 3.29 -19.65
CA LYS A 20 -10.39 3.82 -19.07
C LYS A 20 -10.69 4.78 -17.91
N GLU A 21 -11.60 5.73 -18.13
CA GLU A 21 -12.02 6.70 -17.11
C GLU A 21 -12.69 6.00 -15.92
N LEU A 22 -13.50 4.96 -16.17
CA LEU A 22 -14.14 4.16 -15.13
C LEU A 22 -13.11 3.38 -14.29
N ILE A 23 -12.16 2.70 -14.93
CA ILE A 23 -11.09 1.96 -14.23
C ILE A 23 -10.22 2.93 -13.44
N ILE A 24 -9.85 4.06 -14.02
CA ILE A 24 -9.07 5.09 -13.33
C ILE A 24 -9.85 5.61 -12.12
N ALA A 25 -11.13 5.96 -12.29
CA ALA A 25 -11.97 6.45 -11.21
C ALA A 25 -12.13 5.40 -10.10
N GLU A 26 -12.40 4.15 -10.43
CA GLU A 26 -12.67 3.12 -9.44
C GLU A 26 -11.40 2.57 -8.74
N VAL A 27 -10.25 2.58 -9.41
CA VAL A 27 -8.99 2.05 -8.84
C VAL A 27 -8.23 3.12 -8.06
N PHE A 28 -8.28 4.37 -8.49
CA PHE A 28 -7.40 5.42 -7.97
C PHE A 28 -8.11 6.55 -7.22
N THR A 29 -9.40 6.71 -7.39
CA THR A 29 -10.24 7.57 -6.54
C THR A 29 -11.00 6.78 -5.47
N ASP A 30 -10.54 5.56 -5.18
CA ASP A 30 -11.07 4.81 -4.06
C ASP A 30 -10.79 5.60 -2.76
N PRO A 31 -11.83 6.09 -2.07
CA PRO A 31 -11.68 6.85 -0.83
C PRO A 31 -10.93 6.07 0.25
N VAL A 32 -10.79 4.75 0.08
CA VAL A 32 -9.98 3.89 0.96
C VAL A 32 -8.50 4.17 0.78
N LEU A 33 -8.01 4.39 -0.44
CA LEU A 33 -6.59 4.65 -0.66
C LEU A 33 -6.18 6.00 -0.07
N GLU A 34 -7.01 7.02 -0.17
CA GLU A 34 -6.75 8.35 0.40
C GLU A 34 -6.67 8.35 1.94
N GLN A 35 -7.26 7.33 2.60
CA GLN A 35 -7.15 7.15 4.05
C GLN A 35 -5.77 6.64 4.51
N PHE A 36 -4.96 6.10 3.59
CA PHE A 36 -3.68 5.48 3.93
C PHE A 36 -2.46 6.24 3.45
N PHE A 37 -2.63 7.16 2.51
CA PHE A 37 -1.54 7.99 2.02
C PHE A 37 -2.08 9.22 1.28
N THR A 38 -1.22 10.22 1.12
CA THR A 38 -1.53 11.44 0.38
C THR A 38 -0.98 11.35 -1.03
N LEU A 39 -1.86 11.53 -2.02
CA LEU A 39 -1.48 11.57 -3.44
C LEU A 39 -0.95 12.97 -3.82
N MET A 40 0.23 12.99 -4.42
CA MET A 40 0.86 14.20 -4.95
C MET A 40 1.00 14.08 -6.48
N TYR A 41 0.38 15.01 -7.19
CA TYR A 41 0.42 15.07 -8.64
C TYR A 41 1.50 16.03 -9.14
N ASN A 42 1.90 15.88 -10.41
CA ASN A 42 2.90 16.73 -11.06
C ASN A 42 4.28 16.73 -10.41
N VAL A 43 4.65 15.65 -9.74
CA VAL A 43 5.95 15.46 -9.11
C VAL A 43 6.91 14.82 -10.12
N LYS A 44 8.10 15.37 -10.27
CA LYS A 44 9.14 14.84 -11.17
C LYS A 44 10.21 14.11 -10.38
N ASN A 45 10.90 13.20 -11.06
CA ASN A 45 12.06 12.55 -10.48
C ASN A 45 13.15 13.60 -10.20
N GLY A 46 13.67 13.61 -8.98
CA GLY A 46 14.61 14.61 -8.51
C GLY A 46 13.99 15.86 -7.89
N ASP A 47 12.67 16.02 -7.94
CA ASP A 47 11.99 17.07 -7.19
C ASP A 47 12.18 16.83 -5.69
N LYS A 48 12.28 17.92 -4.94
CA LYS A 48 12.45 17.85 -3.49
C LYS A 48 11.18 18.23 -2.77
N VAL A 49 10.84 17.43 -1.77
CA VAL A 49 9.83 17.81 -0.77
C VAL A 49 10.57 18.39 0.41
N GLY A 50 10.28 19.65 0.71
CA GLY A 50 10.87 20.34 1.87
C GLY A 50 9.88 20.33 3.04
N TYR A 51 10.36 19.97 4.20
CA TYR A 51 9.66 20.10 5.46
C TYR A 51 10.36 21.11 6.33
N VAL A 52 9.58 22.01 6.90
CA VAL A 52 10.06 22.95 7.90
C VAL A 52 9.83 22.32 9.25
N GLY A 53 10.91 21.95 9.90
CA GLY A 53 10.91 21.44 11.27
C GLY A 53 10.64 22.54 12.30
N GLU A 54 10.80 22.22 13.55
CA GLU A 54 10.60 23.17 14.62
C GLU A 54 11.73 24.23 14.65
N MET A 55 11.36 25.44 15.07
CA MET A 55 12.36 26.46 15.39
C MET A 55 12.98 26.11 16.73
N SER A 56 14.29 26.37 16.87
CA SER A 56 14.96 26.24 18.17
C SER A 56 14.24 27.03 19.26
N ASP A 57 14.38 26.60 20.50
CA ASP A 57 13.78 27.25 21.66
C ASP A 57 14.00 28.76 21.67
N VAL A 58 12.95 29.48 21.93
CA VAL A 58 12.93 30.94 22.03
C VAL A 58 12.41 31.37 23.41
N GLY A 59 12.83 32.53 23.88
CA GLY A 59 12.41 33.06 25.15
C GLY A 59 13.38 32.76 26.29
N TRP A 60 14.21 33.72 26.57
CA TRP A 60 15.16 33.70 27.69
C TRP A 60 14.75 34.72 28.74
N ALA A 61 15.06 34.44 30.01
CA ALA A 61 14.88 35.41 31.08
C ALA A 61 15.69 36.67 30.78
N GLY A 62 15.03 37.82 30.73
CA GLY A 62 15.66 39.09 30.35
C GLY A 62 15.31 40.21 31.28
N ASP A 63 16.31 40.69 32.05
CA ASP A 63 16.20 41.87 32.92
C ASP A 63 17.04 43.04 32.35
N LYS A 64 17.61 42.93 31.12
CA LYS A 64 18.51 43.90 30.60
C LYS A 64 17.86 44.80 29.55
N CYS A 65 18.13 46.11 29.61
CA CYS A 65 17.68 47.06 28.61
C CYS A 65 18.32 46.84 27.24
N ASN A 66 19.41 46.06 27.13
CA ASN A 66 20.10 45.67 25.90
C ASN A 66 20.28 44.14 25.87
N PRO A 67 19.28 43.40 25.37
CA PRO A 67 19.35 41.94 25.29
C PRO A 67 20.40 41.46 24.27
N GLU A 68 21.12 40.40 24.63
CA GLU A 68 21.98 39.70 23.68
C GLU A 68 21.13 38.93 22.66
N TYR A 69 21.32 39.24 21.37
CA TYR A 69 20.64 38.49 20.31
C TYR A 69 21.29 37.13 20.13
N LYS A 70 20.45 36.09 20.15
CA LYS A 70 20.86 34.70 19.91
C LYS A 70 20.40 34.25 18.54
N LYS A 71 21.21 33.40 17.90
CA LYS A 71 20.88 32.85 16.58
C LYS A 71 19.80 31.76 16.78
N ALA A 72 18.65 31.95 16.18
CA ALA A 72 17.63 30.91 16.04
C ALA A 72 17.96 30.04 14.82
N THR A 73 17.77 28.74 14.95
CA THR A 73 17.87 27.79 13.87
C THR A 73 16.49 27.21 13.57
N ILE A 74 16.19 27.02 12.31
CA ILE A 74 15.03 26.30 11.84
C ILE A 74 15.57 25.07 11.12
N ASP A 75 15.11 23.90 11.49
CA ASP A 75 15.51 22.67 10.82
C ASP A 75 14.72 22.53 9.51
N PHE A 76 15.44 22.37 8.43
CA PHE A 76 14.88 22.09 7.11
C PHE A 76 15.25 20.66 6.73
N LEU A 77 14.25 19.84 6.48
CA LEU A 77 14.42 18.50 5.95
C LEU A 77 13.99 18.50 4.49
N GLU A 78 14.88 18.03 3.62
CA GLU A 78 14.60 17.87 2.21
C GLU A 78 14.72 16.40 1.83
N LYS A 79 13.70 15.88 1.15
CA LYS A 79 13.71 14.53 0.58
C LYS A 79 13.48 14.57 -0.91
N GLU A 80 14.28 13.83 -1.64
CA GLU A 80 14.19 13.76 -3.09
C GLU A 80 13.21 12.66 -3.53
N TRP A 81 12.42 12.94 -4.56
CA TRP A 81 11.54 11.98 -5.18
C TRP A 81 12.28 11.06 -6.14
N LYS A 82 12.10 9.75 -5.94
CA LYS A 82 12.53 8.71 -6.87
C LYS A 82 11.29 8.08 -7.50
N ILE A 83 11.06 8.41 -8.77
CA ILE A 83 9.87 7.97 -9.50
C ILE A 83 10.28 6.90 -10.50
N GLY A 84 9.67 5.73 -10.39
CA GLY A 84 9.82 4.62 -11.32
C GLY A 84 8.64 4.49 -12.26
N SER A 85 8.87 3.90 -13.43
CA SER A 85 7.84 3.55 -14.40
C SER A 85 7.39 2.11 -14.20
N TRP A 86 6.11 1.85 -14.41
CA TRP A 86 5.52 0.53 -14.41
C TRP A 86 4.72 0.29 -15.69
N THR A 87 4.58 -0.96 -16.08
CA THR A 87 3.78 -1.39 -17.23
C THR A 87 2.99 -2.64 -16.86
N VAL A 88 1.82 -2.79 -17.47
CA VAL A 88 0.99 -3.99 -17.38
C VAL A 88 0.83 -4.52 -18.81
N PRO A 89 1.76 -5.34 -19.30
CA PRO A 89 1.68 -5.97 -20.60
C PRO A 89 0.97 -7.33 -20.48
N LEU A 90 -0.28 -7.40 -20.87
CA LEU A 90 -1.05 -8.66 -20.88
C LEU A 90 -1.40 -9.05 -22.30
N GLU A 91 -1.26 -10.34 -22.59
CA GLU A 91 -1.62 -10.92 -23.88
C GLU A 91 -2.36 -12.24 -23.67
N TRP A 92 -3.27 -12.56 -24.57
CA TRP A 92 -3.90 -13.88 -24.63
C TRP A 92 -4.41 -14.21 -26.01
N CYS A 93 -4.39 -15.50 -26.31
CA CYS A 93 -4.91 -16.07 -27.52
C CYS A 93 -6.30 -16.66 -27.28
N TYR A 94 -7.17 -16.58 -28.27
CA TYR A 94 -8.45 -17.27 -28.25
C TYR A 94 -8.31 -18.77 -27.93
N LYS A 95 -7.27 -19.42 -28.45
CA LYS A 95 -7.03 -20.85 -28.24
C LYS A 95 -6.79 -21.23 -26.77
N ASP A 96 -6.30 -20.30 -25.97
CA ASP A 96 -6.06 -20.54 -24.54
C ASP A 96 -7.37 -20.60 -23.76
N LEU A 97 -8.47 -20.10 -24.36
CA LEU A 97 -9.80 -20.12 -23.78
C LEU A 97 -10.62 -21.34 -24.24
N GLU A 98 -10.20 -22.05 -25.27
CA GLU A 98 -10.84 -23.28 -25.74
C GLU A 98 -10.88 -24.32 -24.60
N ASN A 99 -12.03 -24.98 -24.43
CA ASN A 99 -12.30 -25.96 -23.37
C ASN A 99 -12.27 -25.42 -21.92
N THR A 100 -12.31 -24.10 -21.75
CA THR A 100 -12.46 -23.46 -20.45
C THR A 100 -13.90 -22.98 -20.22
N ILE A 101 -14.23 -22.56 -18.99
CA ILE A 101 -15.53 -21.92 -18.68
C ILE A 101 -15.72 -20.65 -19.54
N ALA A 102 -14.65 -19.97 -19.90
CA ALA A 102 -14.67 -18.79 -20.76
C ALA A 102 -15.19 -19.07 -22.17
N GLU A 103 -15.00 -20.26 -22.71
CA GLU A 103 -15.58 -20.67 -24.01
C GLU A 103 -17.13 -20.58 -23.99
N TYR A 104 -17.74 -20.79 -22.82
CA TYR A 104 -19.19 -20.71 -22.70
C TYR A 104 -19.74 -19.30 -22.94
N CYS A 105 -18.98 -18.28 -22.57
CA CYS A 105 -19.32 -16.88 -22.79
C CYS A 105 -19.17 -16.48 -24.26
N LEU A 106 -18.33 -17.19 -25.03
CA LEU A 106 -18.03 -16.92 -26.43
C LEU A 106 -19.04 -17.56 -27.41
N LYS A 107 -19.91 -18.50 -26.98
CA LYS A 107 -20.78 -19.30 -27.86
C LYS A 107 -21.92 -18.55 -28.53
N LYS A 108 -22.08 -17.26 -28.34
CA LYS A 108 -23.19 -16.45 -28.88
C LYS A 108 -22.87 -15.69 -30.17
N GLY A 109 -22.03 -16.23 -31.05
CA GLY A 109 -21.87 -15.68 -32.40
C GLY A 109 -20.82 -14.59 -32.55
N THR A 110 -19.88 -14.55 -31.63
CA THR A 110 -18.74 -13.61 -31.66
C THR A 110 -17.71 -14.02 -32.71
N ASP A 111 -17.11 -13.07 -33.38
CA ASP A 111 -15.94 -13.33 -34.22
C ASP A 111 -14.77 -13.76 -33.34
N ILE A 112 -14.36 -15.01 -33.53
CA ILE A 112 -13.48 -15.77 -32.62
C ILE A 112 -12.07 -15.18 -32.48
N GLY A 113 -11.71 -14.22 -33.28
CA GLY A 113 -10.37 -13.59 -33.25
C GLY A 113 -10.30 -12.39 -32.34
N ASP A 114 -11.29 -11.53 -32.39
CA ASP A 114 -11.33 -10.26 -31.67
C ASP A 114 -12.25 -10.38 -30.46
N LEU A 115 -11.67 -10.39 -29.28
CA LEU A 115 -12.39 -10.51 -28.01
C LEU A 115 -12.69 -9.15 -27.36
N THR A 116 -12.22 -8.06 -27.95
CA THR A 116 -12.27 -6.70 -27.34
C THR A 116 -13.68 -6.17 -27.13
N SER A 117 -14.66 -6.69 -27.89
CA SER A 117 -16.08 -6.27 -27.84
C SER A 117 -17.02 -7.39 -27.38
N THR A 118 -16.55 -8.32 -26.58
CA THR A 118 -17.34 -9.47 -26.15
C THR A 118 -17.78 -9.39 -24.71
N ASP A 119 -18.91 -10.05 -24.39
CA ASP A 119 -19.40 -10.24 -23.01
C ASP A 119 -18.29 -10.85 -22.11
N TYR A 120 -17.37 -11.63 -22.68
CA TYR A 120 -16.23 -12.19 -21.97
C TYR A 120 -15.31 -11.10 -21.41
N MET A 121 -15.02 -10.07 -22.20
CA MET A 121 -14.20 -8.95 -21.74
C MET A 121 -14.92 -8.17 -20.63
N ASP A 122 -16.21 -7.88 -20.83
CA ASP A 122 -16.98 -7.05 -19.91
C ASP A 122 -17.29 -7.77 -18.58
N ASP A 123 -17.66 -9.05 -18.63
CA ASP A 123 -18.11 -9.79 -17.46
C ASP A 123 -16.98 -10.45 -16.67
N ILE A 124 -15.86 -10.79 -17.33
CA ILE A 124 -14.77 -11.57 -16.71
C ILE A 124 -13.46 -10.79 -16.67
N VAL A 125 -12.99 -10.27 -17.82
CA VAL A 125 -11.63 -9.70 -17.90
C VAL A 125 -11.54 -8.36 -17.19
N TYR A 126 -12.47 -7.46 -17.41
CA TYR A 126 -12.41 -6.12 -16.80
C TYR A 126 -12.55 -6.11 -15.28
N PRO A 127 -13.46 -6.86 -14.66
CA PRO A 127 -13.51 -6.98 -13.20
C PRO A 127 -12.22 -7.60 -12.62
N ALA A 128 -11.69 -8.65 -13.28
CA ALA A 128 -10.44 -9.29 -12.87
C ALA A 128 -9.23 -8.35 -13.03
N LEU A 129 -9.18 -7.57 -14.12
CA LEU A 129 -8.15 -6.56 -14.35
C LEU A 129 -8.17 -5.47 -13.27
N LYS A 130 -9.37 -4.97 -12.94
CA LYS A 130 -9.55 -3.98 -11.88
C LYS A 130 -9.00 -4.50 -10.54
N ASP A 131 -9.40 -5.69 -10.13
CA ASP A 131 -8.90 -6.29 -8.88
C ASP A 131 -7.39 -6.52 -8.90
N ALA A 132 -6.84 -6.93 -10.05
CA ALA A 132 -5.41 -7.11 -10.25
C ALA A 132 -4.65 -5.77 -10.15
N MET A 133 -5.20 -4.68 -10.71
CA MET A 133 -4.61 -3.35 -10.65
C MET A 133 -4.65 -2.77 -9.23
N ILE A 134 -5.75 -2.94 -8.49
CA ILE A 134 -5.82 -2.57 -7.06
C ILE A 134 -4.73 -3.31 -6.28
N LYS A 135 -4.63 -4.62 -6.48
CA LYS A 135 -3.59 -5.44 -5.84
C LYS A 135 -2.18 -4.99 -6.23
N MET A 136 -1.96 -4.65 -7.50
CA MET A 136 -0.70 -4.11 -8.01
C MET A 136 -0.34 -2.80 -7.31
N MET A 137 -1.30 -1.86 -7.16
CA MET A 137 -1.08 -0.59 -6.47
C MET A 137 -0.69 -0.79 -5.01
N TRP A 138 -1.41 -1.64 -4.27
CA TRP A 138 -1.04 -1.98 -2.90
C TRP A 138 0.37 -2.57 -2.80
N ARG A 139 0.75 -3.44 -3.75
CA ARG A 139 2.10 -4.01 -3.81
C ARG A 139 3.15 -2.93 -4.08
N MET A 140 2.92 -2.08 -5.09
CA MET A 140 3.89 -1.05 -5.48
C MET A 140 4.06 0.01 -4.40
N VAL A 141 2.97 0.51 -3.82
CA VAL A 141 3.04 1.56 -2.80
C VAL A 141 3.70 1.05 -1.52
N TRP A 142 3.39 -0.16 -1.08
CA TRP A 142 3.82 -0.64 0.22
C TRP A 142 5.06 -1.52 0.20
N PHE A 143 5.22 -2.39 -0.80
CA PHE A 143 6.21 -3.48 -0.78
C PHE A 143 7.27 -3.37 -1.88
N SER A 144 7.23 -2.35 -2.73
CA SER A 144 8.28 -2.18 -3.74
C SER A 144 9.64 -1.92 -3.11
N ASP A 145 10.68 -2.37 -3.81
CA ASP A 145 12.05 -2.31 -3.37
C ASP A 145 12.97 -2.34 -4.59
N THR A 146 13.62 -1.23 -4.88
CA THR A 146 14.59 -1.12 -5.98
C THR A 146 15.78 -2.06 -5.81
N ASP A 147 16.09 -2.46 -4.56
CA ASP A 147 17.14 -3.39 -4.21
C ASP A 147 16.64 -4.85 -4.01
N ALA A 148 15.47 -5.17 -4.57
CA ALA A 148 14.83 -6.49 -4.40
C ALA A 148 15.76 -7.68 -4.70
N ASN A 149 16.69 -7.55 -5.65
CA ASN A 149 17.67 -8.59 -5.96
C ASN A 149 18.61 -8.89 -4.78
N LEU A 150 19.07 -7.87 -4.07
CA LEU A 150 19.93 -8.01 -2.90
C LEU A 150 19.15 -8.61 -1.72
N HIS A 151 17.93 -8.13 -1.51
CA HIS A 151 17.07 -8.60 -0.44
C HIS A 151 16.53 -10.01 -0.69
N SER A 152 16.37 -10.43 -1.94
CA SER A 152 16.02 -11.81 -2.29
C SER A 152 17.15 -12.78 -1.89
N ALA A 153 18.41 -12.40 -2.10
CA ALA A 153 19.56 -13.20 -1.68
C ALA A 153 19.62 -13.38 -0.15
N SER A 154 19.09 -12.42 0.61
CA SER A 154 18.99 -12.51 2.09
C SER A 154 17.71 -13.17 2.59
N GLY A 155 16.89 -13.76 1.72
CA GLY A 155 15.69 -14.52 2.09
C GLY A 155 14.47 -13.67 2.46
N VAL A 156 14.44 -12.41 2.06
CA VAL A 156 13.28 -11.52 2.26
C VAL A 156 12.13 -11.91 1.35
N PHE A 157 12.42 -12.24 0.09
CA PHE A 157 11.41 -12.65 -0.89
C PHE A 157 11.29 -14.17 -1.00
N SER A 158 10.09 -14.64 -1.33
CA SER A 158 9.80 -16.06 -1.60
C SER A 158 10.61 -16.55 -2.80
N THR A 159 11.09 -17.78 -2.72
CA THR A 159 11.79 -18.42 -3.85
C THR A 159 10.87 -18.49 -5.07
N GLY A 160 11.35 -18.07 -6.23
CA GLY A 160 10.60 -18.04 -7.48
C GLY A 160 9.69 -16.83 -7.65
N THR A 161 9.72 -15.86 -6.72
CA THR A 161 9.02 -14.58 -6.93
C THR A 161 9.66 -13.83 -8.09
N ASP A 162 8.84 -13.35 -9.01
CA ASP A 162 9.29 -12.41 -10.03
C ASP A 162 9.60 -11.06 -9.37
N LEU A 163 10.88 -10.74 -9.29
CA LEU A 163 11.36 -9.54 -8.61
C LEU A 163 11.08 -8.25 -9.40
N ASP A 164 10.84 -8.34 -10.70
CA ASP A 164 10.50 -7.17 -11.52
C ASP A 164 9.15 -6.55 -11.10
N LEU A 165 8.30 -7.34 -10.45
CA LEU A 165 7.07 -6.86 -9.82
C LEU A 165 7.29 -5.84 -8.69
N PHE A 166 8.51 -5.75 -8.13
CA PHE A 166 8.82 -4.93 -6.95
C PHE A 166 9.80 -3.79 -7.23
N LYS A 167 10.48 -3.78 -8.35
CA LYS A 167 11.59 -2.84 -8.63
C LYS A 167 11.16 -1.45 -9.10
N THR A 168 9.88 -1.17 -9.17
CA THR A 168 9.37 0.11 -9.72
C THR A 168 9.86 1.32 -8.92
N THR A 169 9.80 1.25 -7.62
CA THR A 169 10.19 2.33 -6.69
C THR A 169 10.56 1.74 -5.34
N ASP A 170 10.97 2.56 -4.38
CA ASP A 170 11.09 2.12 -2.99
C ASP A 170 9.72 2.29 -2.31
N GLY A 171 9.12 1.22 -1.81
CA GLY A 171 7.80 1.24 -1.16
C GLY A 171 7.84 1.85 0.25
N LEU A 172 6.67 2.22 0.78
CA LEU A 172 6.55 2.83 2.10
C LEU A 172 7.18 1.98 3.21
N TRP A 173 7.05 0.64 3.16
CA TRP A 173 7.70 -0.23 4.15
C TRP A 173 9.22 -0.11 4.15
N LYS A 174 9.86 0.05 2.98
CA LYS A 174 11.32 0.22 2.90
C LYS A 174 11.76 1.52 3.57
N HIS A 175 11.04 2.61 3.33
CA HIS A 175 11.29 3.90 4.00
C HIS A 175 11.08 3.81 5.51
N LEU A 176 9.98 3.21 5.96
CA LEU A 176 9.66 3.04 7.37
C LEU A 176 10.68 2.15 8.11
N PHE A 177 11.12 1.07 7.50
CA PHE A 177 12.19 0.25 8.08
C PHE A 177 13.52 0.99 8.20
N ALA A 178 13.83 1.87 7.24
CA ALA A 178 15.01 2.74 7.34
C ALA A 178 14.91 3.70 8.53
N ILE A 179 13.73 4.31 8.77
CA ILE A 179 13.45 5.15 9.94
C ILE A 179 13.64 4.36 11.23
N GLY A 180 12.99 3.20 11.38
CA GLY A 180 13.10 2.37 12.58
C GLY A 180 14.50 1.79 12.81
N THR A 181 15.34 1.72 11.77
CA THR A 181 16.74 1.34 11.89
C THR A 181 17.62 2.51 12.32
N ALA A 182 17.32 3.71 11.82
CA ALA A 182 18.05 4.94 12.16
C ALA A 182 17.73 5.41 13.59
N SER A 183 16.49 5.27 14.04
CA SER A 183 15.98 5.71 15.33
C SER A 183 15.38 4.55 16.12
N ALA A 184 16.16 3.96 17.02
CA ALA A 184 15.71 2.83 17.84
C ALA A 184 14.49 3.17 18.73
N GLY A 185 14.32 4.44 19.13
CA GLY A 185 13.16 4.90 19.93
C GLY A 185 11.85 4.86 19.13
N GLN A 186 11.91 4.96 17.80
CA GLN A 186 10.74 4.89 16.93
C GLN A 186 10.34 3.45 16.55
N LYS A 187 11.01 2.47 17.14
CA LYS A 187 10.76 1.06 16.85
C LYS A 187 10.40 0.28 18.13
N THR A 188 9.24 -0.33 18.11
CA THR A 188 8.85 -1.38 19.05
C THR A 188 9.15 -2.74 18.42
N ALA A 189 10.07 -3.49 19.00
CA ALA A 189 10.45 -4.80 18.48
C ALA A 189 9.37 -5.84 18.77
N ILE A 190 8.96 -6.59 17.75
CA ILE A 190 8.03 -7.72 17.89
C ILE A 190 8.82 -9.02 17.95
N GLU A 191 9.01 -9.57 19.15
CA GLU A 191 9.77 -10.81 19.38
C GLU A 191 9.23 -11.98 18.54
N ALA A 192 7.94 -12.04 18.28
CA ALA A 192 7.32 -13.03 17.44
C ALA A 192 7.91 -13.08 16.02
N ASN A 193 8.31 -11.93 15.46
CA ASN A 193 8.91 -11.86 14.12
C ASN A 193 10.30 -12.53 14.03
N THR A 194 11.00 -12.67 15.15
CA THR A 194 12.36 -13.22 15.19
C THR A 194 12.38 -14.74 15.23
N GLN A 195 11.23 -15.39 15.47
CA GLN A 195 11.12 -16.84 15.61
C GLN A 195 11.57 -17.58 14.35
N GLU A 196 12.04 -18.81 14.52
CA GLU A 196 12.68 -19.61 13.48
C GLU A 196 11.72 -20.20 12.44
N SER A 197 10.43 -20.30 12.76
CA SER A 197 9.43 -20.84 11.85
C SER A 197 8.15 -20.03 11.88
N THR A 198 7.39 -20.06 10.76
CA THR A 198 6.08 -19.41 10.65
C THR A 198 5.13 -19.84 11.78
N ALA A 199 5.10 -21.12 12.13
CA ALA A 199 4.25 -21.61 13.21
C ALA A 199 4.62 -20.99 14.57
N LEU A 200 5.92 -20.86 14.86
CA LEU A 200 6.42 -20.21 16.07
C LEU A 200 6.17 -18.71 16.07
N GLN A 201 6.31 -18.03 14.92
CA GLN A 201 5.97 -16.61 14.79
C GLN A 201 4.52 -16.35 15.22
N PHE A 202 3.58 -17.12 14.68
CA PHE A 202 2.16 -16.97 15.02
C PHE A 202 1.79 -17.49 16.41
N SER A 203 2.48 -18.51 16.95
CA SER A 203 2.21 -18.99 18.30
C SER A 203 2.72 -18.02 19.37
N LYS A 204 3.92 -17.46 19.18
CA LYS A 204 4.50 -16.46 20.07
C LYS A 204 3.66 -15.20 20.17
N LEU A 205 3.14 -14.71 19.04
CA LEU A 205 2.23 -13.56 19.04
C LEU A 205 0.93 -13.81 19.82
N LYS A 206 0.48 -15.06 19.93
CA LYS A 206 -0.75 -15.44 20.62
C LYS A 206 -0.57 -15.70 22.11
N GLU A 207 0.64 -15.59 22.66
CA GLU A 207 0.88 -15.64 24.09
C GLU A 207 0.18 -14.51 24.80
N ALA A 208 -0.20 -14.73 26.06
CA ALA A 208 -0.98 -13.77 26.84
C ALA A 208 -0.25 -12.44 27.04
N GLY A 209 -0.94 -11.34 26.75
CA GLY A 209 -0.43 -9.98 26.94
C GLY A 209 0.58 -9.50 25.90
N VAL A 210 1.02 -10.35 24.97
CA VAL A 210 2.05 -9.97 23.98
C VAL A 210 1.55 -8.90 23.04
N ALA A 211 0.35 -9.07 22.48
CA ALA A 211 -0.19 -8.08 21.56
C ALA A 211 -0.52 -6.76 22.27
N ILE A 212 -1.12 -6.82 23.45
CA ILE A 212 -1.38 -5.63 24.29
C ILE A 212 -0.07 -4.88 24.55
N GLY A 213 0.98 -5.57 24.99
CA GLY A 213 2.28 -4.97 25.27
C GLY A 213 2.93 -4.30 24.05
N ILE A 214 2.71 -4.83 22.85
CA ILE A 214 3.18 -4.20 21.61
C ILE A 214 2.46 -2.87 21.35
N PHE A 215 1.12 -2.84 21.43
CA PHE A 215 0.35 -1.64 21.19
C PHE A 215 0.58 -0.57 22.26
N ASP A 216 0.65 -0.98 23.54
CA ASP A 216 0.96 -0.07 24.64
C ASP A 216 2.35 0.56 24.47
N SER A 217 3.37 -0.26 24.17
CA SER A 217 4.73 0.23 23.91
C SER A 217 4.80 1.16 22.70
N MET A 218 3.99 0.92 21.65
CA MET A 218 3.91 1.83 20.52
C MET A 218 3.34 3.19 20.94
N LEU A 219 2.27 3.20 21.72
CA LEU A 219 1.62 4.44 22.16
C LEU A 219 2.47 5.21 23.18
N GLU A 220 3.14 4.50 24.10
CA GLU A 220 4.01 5.10 25.13
C GLU A 220 5.29 5.72 24.52
N ASN A 221 5.88 5.09 23.51
CA ASN A 221 7.11 5.56 22.88
C ASN A 221 6.86 6.53 21.73
N ALA A 222 5.60 6.71 21.32
CA ALA A 222 5.26 7.60 20.23
C ALA A 222 5.49 9.07 20.59
N ASP A 223 5.99 9.85 19.62
CA ASP A 223 6.08 11.30 19.79
C ASP A 223 4.68 11.89 20.05
N SER A 224 4.56 12.74 21.07
CA SER A 224 3.29 13.36 21.45
C SER A 224 2.63 14.16 20.33
N ARG A 225 3.41 14.64 19.35
CA ARG A 225 2.92 15.37 18.19
C ARG A 225 2.06 14.50 17.28
N ILE A 226 2.30 13.17 17.25
CA ILE A 226 1.57 12.24 16.38
C ILE A 226 0.08 12.25 16.70
N VAL A 227 -0.27 12.24 17.98
CA VAL A 227 -1.69 12.23 18.43
C VAL A 227 -2.45 13.47 17.97
N GLY A 228 -1.76 14.60 17.82
CA GLY A 228 -2.33 15.86 17.34
C GLY A 228 -2.47 15.97 15.82
N LEU A 229 -1.91 15.02 15.06
CA LEU A 229 -1.97 15.06 13.60
C LEU A 229 -3.35 14.63 13.08
N PRO A 230 -3.87 15.32 12.08
CA PRO A 230 -5.14 14.93 11.45
C PRO A 230 -5.06 13.52 10.86
N GLY A 231 -6.01 12.66 11.25
CA GLY A 231 -6.09 11.29 10.76
C GLY A 231 -5.03 10.35 11.33
N ALA A 232 -4.33 10.73 12.40
CA ALA A 232 -3.40 9.84 13.08
C ALA A 232 -4.11 8.56 13.54
N ALA A 233 -3.57 7.41 13.14
CA ALA A 233 -4.13 6.11 13.42
C ALA A 233 -3.04 5.04 13.45
N ILE A 234 -3.37 3.89 14.02
CA ILE A 234 -2.54 2.70 13.94
C ILE A 234 -2.99 1.86 12.75
N TYR A 235 -2.07 1.58 11.86
CA TYR A 235 -2.25 0.67 10.73
C TYR A 235 -1.52 -0.63 11.03
N CYS A 236 -2.22 -1.76 11.04
CA CYS A 236 -1.60 -3.03 11.41
C CYS A 236 -2.02 -4.20 10.52
N THR A 237 -1.19 -5.25 10.52
CA THR A 237 -1.50 -6.53 9.90
C THR A 237 -2.69 -7.19 10.60
N LYS A 238 -3.45 -7.98 9.84
CA LYS A 238 -4.58 -8.76 10.39
C LYS A 238 -4.15 -9.66 11.54
N SER A 239 -2.98 -10.29 11.42
CA SER A 239 -2.45 -11.17 12.44
C SER A 239 -2.27 -10.50 13.80
N LEU A 240 -1.77 -9.26 13.79
CA LEU A 240 -1.56 -8.46 14.99
C LEU A 240 -2.89 -7.96 15.60
N ALA A 241 -3.83 -7.50 14.76
CA ALA A 241 -5.15 -7.08 15.19
C ALA A 241 -5.97 -8.23 15.82
N ASP A 242 -5.91 -9.43 15.20
CA ASP A 242 -6.58 -10.62 15.73
C ASP A 242 -5.96 -11.06 17.08
N ALA A 243 -4.64 -10.90 17.24
CA ALA A 243 -3.95 -11.20 18.49
C ALA A 243 -4.37 -10.22 19.60
N LEU A 244 -4.42 -8.91 19.30
CA LEU A 244 -4.90 -7.88 20.24
C LEU A 244 -6.33 -8.18 20.72
N THR A 245 -7.24 -8.50 19.80
CA THR A 245 -8.63 -8.83 20.14
C THR A 245 -8.71 -10.03 21.10
N LYS A 246 -7.86 -11.05 20.88
CA LYS A 246 -7.81 -12.23 21.75
C LYS A 246 -7.24 -11.91 23.12
N ASP A 247 -6.20 -11.09 23.17
CA ASP A 247 -5.54 -10.71 24.42
C ASP A 247 -6.47 -9.85 25.28
N LEU A 248 -7.13 -8.84 24.73
CA LEU A 248 -8.12 -8.03 25.43
C LEU A 248 -9.27 -8.87 25.99
N LYS A 249 -9.77 -9.80 25.20
CA LYS A 249 -10.80 -10.74 25.69
C LYS A 249 -10.31 -11.63 26.83
N ARG A 250 -9.03 -12.02 26.82
CA ARG A 250 -8.44 -12.89 27.84
C ARG A 250 -8.16 -12.14 29.13
N GLU A 251 -7.48 -10.99 29.02
CA GLU A 251 -7.00 -10.23 30.17
C GLU A 251 -8.08 -9.37 30.83
N TYR A 252 -8.85 -8.65 30.01
CA TYR A 252 -9.82 -7.65 30.50
C TYR A 252 -11.27 -8.05 30.28
N LYS A 253 -11.55 -9.19 29.62
CA LYS A 253 -12.89 -9.62 29.18
C LYS A 253 -13.55 -8.58 28.26
N GLU A 254 -12.76 -7.72 27.66
CA GLU A 254 -13.19 -6.70 26.73
C GLU A 254 -13.22 -7.26 25.31
N ILE A 255 -14.23 -6.85 24.54
CA ILE A 255 -14.35 -7.28 23.14
C ILE A 255 -14.18 -6.05 22.27
N LEU A 256 -13.08 -6.00 21.51
CA LEU A 256 -12.93 -5.04 20.43
C LEU A 256 -13.98 -5.31 19.36
N THR A 257 -14.80 -4.31 19.07
CA THR A 257 -15.77 -4.35 18.00
C THR A 257 -15.10 -3.83 16.72
N TRP A 258 -15.05 -4.70 15.72
CA TRP A 258 -14.51 -4.35 14.42
C TRP A 258 -15.64 -3.98 13.47
N GLU A 259 -15.64 -2.75 13.01
CA GLU A 259 -16.53 -2.30 11.95
C GLU A 259 -15.87 -2.54 10.59
N GLN A 260 -16.66 -3.05 9.65
CA GLN A 260 -16.17 -3.23 8.29
C GLN A 260 -16.31 -1.91 7.54
N VAL A 261 -15.20 -1.40 7.08
CA VAL A 261 -15.12 -0.26 6.19
C VAL A 261 -14.98 -0.76 4.76
N PHE A 262 -15.08 0.11 3.79
CA PHE A 262 -14.95 -0.20 2.37
C PHE A 262 -13.68 -1.01 2.05
N GLY A 263 -13.72 -1.89 1.04
CA GLY A 263 -12.54 -2.64 0.57
C GLY A 263 -12.09 -3.81 1.46
N GLY A 264 -12.92 -4.25 2.42
CA GLY A 264 -12.58 -5.39 3.30
C GLY A 264 -11.66 -5.03 4.46
N LEU A 265 -11.36 -3.74 4.64
CA LEU A 265 -10.66 -3.20 5.78
C LEU A 265 -11.57 -3.21 7.00
N LYS A 266 -10.99 -3.34 8.16
CA LYS A 266 -11.71 -3.26 9.42
C LYS A 266 -11.11 -2.19 10.30
N VAL A 267 -11.98 -1.50 11.01
CA VAL A 267 -11.64 -0.40 11.91
C VAL A 267 -12.11 -0.74 13.32
N SER A 268 -11.31 -0.37 14.28
CA SER A 268 -11.62 -0.42 15.71
C SER A 268 -10.94 0.74 16.43
N GLU A 269 -11.13 0.85 17.73
CA GLU A 269 -10.49 1.86 18.55
C GLU A 269 -9.81 1.19 19.75
N TYR A 270 -8.59 1.64 20.10
CA TYR A 270 -7.84 1.19 21.24
C TYR A 270 -7.20 2.39 21.95
N ASN A 271 -7.47 2.55 23.23
CA ASN A 271 -6.99 3.68 24.05
C ASN A 271 -7.24 5.07 23.42
N GLY A 272 -8.40 5.25 22.75
CA GLY A 272 -8.74 6.51 22.08
C GLY A 272 -8.05 6.73 20.72
N VAL A 273 -7.32 5.74 20.22
CA VAL A 273 -6.66 5.78 18.91
C VAL A 273 -7.34 4.81 17.95
N THR A 274 -7.64 5.28 16.74
CA THR A 274 -8.22 4.45 15.69
C THR A 274 -7.20 3.41 15.19
N ILE A 275 -7.63 2.16 15.06
CA ILE A 275 -6.82 1.06 14.49
C ILE A 275 -7.45 0.59 13.19
N TYR A 276 -6.66 0.54 12.13
CA TYR A 276 -7.01 -0.06 10.85
C TYR A 276 -6.34 -1.43 10.69
N GLN A 277 -7.16 -2.47 10.51
CA GLN A 277 -6.70 -3.79 10.13
C GLN A 277 -6.59 -3.87 8.60
N ILE A 278 -5.40 -4.17 8.08
CA ILE A 278 -5.10 -4.22 6.63
C ILE A 278 -4.80 -5.66 6.20
N PRO A 279 -5.80 -6.47 5.84
CA PRO A 279 -5.59 -7.89 5.50
C PRO A 279 -4.75 -8.11 4.23
N ILE A 280 -4.70 -7.12 3.35
CA ILE A 280 -3.91 -7.22 2.12
C ILE A 280 -2.41 -7.30 2.41
N TRP A 281 -1.91 -6.68 3.49
CA TRP A 281 -0.52 -6.80 3.90
C TRP A 281 -0.15 -8.24 4.27
N ASP A 282 -1.00 -8.92 5.08
CA ASP A 282 -0.77 -10.33 5.41
C ASP A 282 -0.72 -11.20 4.16
N ARG A 283 -1.63 -10.95 3.19
CA ARG A 283 -1.64 -11.68 1.91
C ARG A 283 -0.34 -11.46 1.12
N MET A 284 0.12 -10.21 1.02
CA MET A 284 1.37 -9.88 0.32
C MET A 284 2.59 -10.52 0.99
N ILE A 285 2.66 -10.47 2.31
CA ILE A 285 3.75 -11.09 3.08
C ILE A 285 3.75 -12.61 2.88
N MET A 286 2.59 -13.25 3.00
CA MET A 286 2.48 -14.70 2.81
C MET A 286 2.83 -15.14 1.39
N GLN A 287 2.45 -14.35 0.39
CA GLN A 287 2.67 -14.69 -1.01
C GLN A 287 4.10 -14.40 -1.46
N TYR A 288 4.66 -13.26 -1.09
CA TYR A 288 5.91 -12.75 -1.67
C TYR A 288 7.09 -12.68 -0.70
N GLN A 289 6.86 -12.71 0.61
CA GLN A 289 7.90 -12.57 1.62
C GLN A 289 7.99 -13.81 2.53
N ASN A 290 7.92 -14.99 1.92
CA ASN A 290 8.02 -16.27 2.59
C ASN A 290 9.38 -16.93 2.26
N GLY A 291 10.30 -16.90 3.19
CA GLY A 291 11.63 -17.52 3.07
C GLY A 291 11.65 -19.06 3.14
N GLY A 292 10.49 -19.71 3.07
CA GLY A 292 10.32 -21.16 3.14
C GLY A 292 10.08 -21.68 4.56
N THR A 293 10.92 -21.34 5.51
CA THR A 293 10.76 -21.73 6.92
C THR A 293 9.99 -20.70 7.72
N LYS A 294 10.26 -19.42 7.48
CA LYS A 294 9.62 -18.29 8.17
C LYS A 294 9.23 -17.17 7.21
N LEU A 295 8.28 -16.38 7.64
CA LEU A 295 7.86 -15.16 6.96
C LEU A 295 8.78 -13.98 7.35
N ASN A 296 8.98 -13.06 6.43
CA ASN A 296 9.73 -11.84 6.72
C ASN A 296 8.84 -10.84 7.45
N LEU A 297 9.09 -10.65 8.73
CA LEU A 297 8.39 -9.69 9.59
C LEU A 297 6.85 -9.72 9.39
N PRO A 298 6.17 -10.86 9.64
CA PRO A 298 4.74 -10.99 9.34
C PRO A 298 3.84 -10.08 10.17
N HIS A 299 4.29 -9.71 11.35
CA HIS A 299 3.53 -8.87 12.27
C HIS A 299 4.09 -7.45 12.24
N ARG A 300 3.32 -6.51 11.69
CA ARG A 300 3.75 -5.13 11.49
C ARG A 300 2.65 -4.17 11.87
N ALA A 301 3.04 -3.06 12.46
CA ALA A 301 2.16 -1.93 12.68
C ALA A 301 2.90 -0.60 12.51
N ILE A 302 2.14 0.44 12.17
CA ILE A 302 2.58 1.81 11.99
C ILE A 302 1.61 2.68 12.78
N PHE A 303 2.10 3.55 13.63
CA PHE A 303 1.32 4.65 14.20
C PHE A 303 1.82 5.96 13.58
N GLY A 304 0.94 6.67 12.91
CA GLY A 304 1.27 7.90 12.21
C GLY A 304 0.08 8.46 11.44
N SER A 305 0.31 9.54 10.69
CA SER A 305 -0.72 10.17 9.87
C SER A 305 -0.54 9.82 8.39
N PRO A 306 -1.62 9.56 7.63
CA PRO A 306 -1.56 9.34 6.19
C PRO A 306 -1.06 10.57 5.42
N ARG A 307 -1.08 11.76 6.04
CA ARG A 307 -0.54 12.98 5.44
C ARG A 307 0.97 12.94 5.27
N GLU A 308 1.65 12.17 6.10
CA GLU A 308 3.10 12.01 6.07
C GLU A 308 3.54 10.82 5.19
N MET A 309 2.61 9.99 4.73
CA MET A 309 2.84 8.90 3.79
C MET A 309 2.50 9.38 2.38
N LEU A 310 3.51 9.69 1.57
CA LEU A 310 3.34 10.36 0.29
C LEU A 310 3.49 9.40 -0.88
N VAL A 311 2.58 9.50 -1.82
CA VAL A 311 2.65 8.81 -3.12
C VAL A 311 2.60 9.84 -4.23
N GLY A 312 3.62 9.89 -5.07
CA GLY A 312 3.80 10.89 -6.12
C GLY A 312 3.72 10.31 -7.53
N THR A 313 3.13 11.07 -8.43
CA THR A 313 3.14 10.79 -9.88
C THR A 313 3.43 12.05 -10.68
N PRO A 314 4.17 11.95 -11.80
CA PRO A 314 4.43 13.11 -12.65
C PRO A 314 3.24 13.54 -13.50
N ALA A 315 2.21 12.72 -13.61
CA ALA A 315 0.99 13.02 -14.34
C ALA A 315 -0.12 13.50 -13.40
N ASN A 316 -1.22 13.95 -13.97
CA ASN A 316 -2.44 14.25 -13.22
C ASN A 316 -3.22 12.99 -12.82
N GLN A 317 -2.76 11.83 -13.24
CA GLN A 317 -3.35 10.52 -13.00
C GLN A 317 -2.24 9.49 -12.82
N LEU A 318 -2.48 8.47 -12.00
CA LEU A 318 -1.53 7.38 -11.76
C LEU A 318 -1.35 6.47 -12.98
N ILE A 319 -2.37 6.33 -13.81
CA ILE A 319 -2.30 5.64 -15.09
C ILE A 319 -2.11 6.69 -16.19
N SER A 320 -1.05 6.55 -16.97
CA SER A 320 -0.79 7.43 -18.11
C SER A 320 -1.52 6.96 -19.35
N GLU A 321 -1.61 5.66 -19.55
CA GLU A 321 -2.16 5.04 -20.76
C GLU A 321 -2.81 3.70 -20.42
N LEU A 322 -3.93 3.41 -21.05
CA LEU A 322 -4.58 2.10 -21.04
C LEU A 322 -5.13 1.83 -22.44
N ASP A 323 -4.51 0.87 -23.13
CA ASP A 323 -4.91 0.44 -24.45
C ASP A 323 -5.36 -1.02 -24.42
N ILE A 324 -6.47 -1.30 -25.12
CA ILE A 324 -7.02 -2.63 -25.30
C ILE A 324 -7.24 -2.81 -26.80
N PHE A 325 -6.54 -3.76 -27.40
CA PHE A 325 -6.61 -3.94 -28.85
C PHE A 325 -6.38 -5.39 -29.27
N PHE A 326 -6.90 -5.73 -30.46
CA PHE A 326 -6.66 -6.99 -31.11
C PHE A 326 -5.70 -6.80 -32.29
N GLU A 327 -4.57 -7.51 -32.25
CA GLU A 327 -3.60 -7.50 -33.33
C GLU A 327 -3.93 -8.63 -34.36
N ARG A 328 -4.42 -8.24 -35.52
CA ARG A 328 -4.90 -9.15 -36.58
C ARG A 328 -3.81 -10.05 -37.14
N LYS A 329 -2.58 -9.56 -37.19
CA LYS A 329 -1.45 -10.31 -37.76
C LYS A 329 -1.03 -11.46 -36.84
N GLU A 330 -1.02 -11.23 -35.55
CA GLU A 330 -0.62 -12.19 -34.53
C GLU A 330 -1.80 -13.00 -34.00
N ARG A 331 -3.04 -12.52 -34.24
CA ARG A 331 -4.29 -13.06 -33.69
C ARG A 331 -4.29 -13.13 -32.16
N MET A 332 -3.73 -12.09 -31.54
CA MET A 332 -3.61 -11.94 -30.10
C MET A 332 -4.40 -10.73 -29.62
N ASN A 333 -4.97 -10.84 -28.45
CA ASN A 333 -5.58 -9.74 -27.75
C ASN A 333 -4.59 -9.19 -26.72
N TYR A 334 -4.46 -7.88 -26.64
CA TYR A 334 -3.52 -7.20 -25.79
C TYR A 334 -4.24 -6.21 -24.87
N ILE A 335 -3.78 -6.16 -23.62
CA ILE A 335 -4.02 -5.03 -22.72
C ILE A 335 -2.64 -4.46 -22.38
N TYR A 336 -2.48 -3.18 -22.62
CA TYR A 336 -1.29 -2.44 -22.25
C TYR A 336 -1.66 -1.26 -21.37
N SER A 337 -1.05 -1.18 -20.21
CA SER A 337 -1.20 -0.02 -19.34
C SER A 337 0.17 0.40 -18.83
N THR A 338 0.36 1.69 -18.68
CA THR A 338 1.61 2.26 -18.17
C THR A 338 1.35 3.44 -17.26
N GLY A 339 2.27 3.66 -16.35
CA GLY A 339 2.24 4.79 -15.45
C GLY A 339 3.56 4.98 -14.74
N LYS A 340 3.59 5.99 -13.89
CA LYS A 340 4.77 6.30 -13.06
C LYS A 340 4.33 6.54 -11.63
N LEU A 341 5.13 6.03 -10.70
CA LEU A 341 4.85 6.11 -9.28
C LEU A 341 6.16 6.30 -8.50
N GLY A 342 6.11 7.11 -7.48
CA GLY A 342 7.13 7.18 -6.44
C GLY A 342 6.50 7.25 -5.07
N THR A 343 7.20 6.79 -4.04
CA THR A 343 6.75 6.93 -2.66
C THR A 343 7.77 7.73 -1.86
N ASN A 344 7.32 8.38 -0.83
CA ASN A 344 8.17 9.11 0.10
C ASN A 344 7.49 9.19 1.49
N ILE A 345 8.28 9.48 2.49
CA ILE A 345 7.78 9.78 3.84
C ILE A 345 8.05 11.24 4.13
N GLY A 346 7.10 11.92 4.72
CA GLY A 346 7.25 13.29 5.17
C GLY A 346 8.27 13.45 6.29
N GLN A 347 7.81 13.72 7.48
CA GLN A 347 8.66 13.84 8.66
C GLN A 347 8.90 12.48 9.29
N ASP A 348 10.17 12.09 9.43
CA ASP A 348 10.55 10.77 9.95
C ASP A 348 10.19 10.58 11.43
N ASP A 349 10.26 11.63 12.21
CA ASP A 349 9.99 11.63 13.64
C ASP A 349 8.48 11.53 14.01
N LEU A 350 7.60 11.64 13.01
CA LEU A 350 6.15 11.52 13.18
C LEU A 350 5.62 10.10 12.92
N PHE A 351 6.47 9.10 13.10
CA PHE A 351 6.10 7.70 12.99
C PHE A 351 6.60 6.88 14.17
N GLN A 352 5.74 6.02 14.69
CA GLN A 352 6.11 4.94 15.60
C GLN A 352 5.81 3.60 14.93
N LEU A 353 6.78 2.70 14.92
CA LEU A 353 6.74 1.45 14.18
C LEU A 353 6.76 0.26 15.13
N ALA A 354 6.10 -0.84 14.75
CA ALA A 354 6.27 -2.14 15.38
C ALA A 354 6.54 -3.21 14.32
N TYR A 355 7.70 -3.87 14.43
CA TYR A 355 8.07 -5.00 13.55
C TYR A 355 9.19 -5.86 14.13
#